data_90bc10d4adaa8e35f76c975d88861325
#
_entry.id   90bc10d4adaa8e35f76c975d88861325
#
_cell.length_a   1.000
_cell.length_b   1.000
_cell.length_c   1.000
_cell.angle_alpha   90.00
_cell.angle_beta   90.00
_cell.angle_gamma   90.00
#
_symmetry.space_group_name_H-M   'P 1'
#
loop_
_entity.id
_entity.type
_entity.pdbx_description
1 polymer ?
#
loop_
_entity_poly.entity_id
_entity_poly.type
_entity_poly.pdbx_seq_one_letter_code
_entity_poly.pdbx_strand_id
1 'polypeptide(L)'
;MGDHCADYPSIDMSNNVVPECTASIAQRTCIREVNPMTPITGVAKQFFEACETGKGWEGCKAYCKPNATFSAQAEPLADVKTLQQYADWMKGLMKTLPDGRYELKSFATDEDRTNVSAYGVFLGTHTGQGGPCPPTGKKVRTDYVYVMDFDGDKIRHMTKIWHSGLAMKELGWT
;
A
#
# COMPACT_ATOMS: atom_id res chain seq x y z
N MET A 1 -42.45 11.60 10.18
CA MET A 1 -43.22 11.88 8.96
C MET A 1 -42.60 13.13 8.35
N GLY A 2 -42.01 13.04 7.22
CA GLY A 2 -41.40 14.16 6.49
C GLY A 2 -40.19 13.71 5.69
N ASP A 3 -40.44 13.01 4.57
CA ASP A 3 -39.46 12.64 3.57
C ASP A 3 -38.92 13.91 2.91
N HIS A 4 -37.62 14.14 2.97
CA HIS A 4 -36.93 15.10 2.12
C HIS A 4 -36.11 14.35 1.12
N CYS A 5 -36.72 14.00 -0.02
CA CYS A 5 -36.01 13.71 -1.25
C CYS A 5 -35.40 15.00 -1.80
N ALA A 6 -34.10 15.07 -1.89
CA ALA A 6 -33.40 16.14 -2.58
C ALA A 6 -33.48 15.88 -4.10
N ASP A 7 -34.17 16.82 -4.81
CA ASP A 7 -34.22 16.84 -6.27
C ASP A 7 -32.85 17.12 -6.87
N TYR A 8 -32.36 16.20 -7.68
CA TYR A 8 -31.25 16.43 -8.57
C TYR A 8 -31.75 17.08 -9.86
N PRO A 9 -31.16 18.18 -10.34
CA PRO A 9 -31.55 18.77 -11.62
C PRO A 9 -31.14 17.87 -12.78
N SER A 10 -32.10 17.57 -13.65
CA SER A 10 -31.91 16.87 -14.93
C SER A 10 -31.08 17.73 -15.90
N ILE A 11 -30.01 17.16 -16.43
CA ILE A 11 -29.19 17.77 -17.45
C ILE A 11 -29.88 17.60 -18.82
N ASP A 12 -30.28 18.71 -19.42
CA ASP A 12 -30.82 18.76 -20.78
C ASP A 12 -29.70 18.57 -21.82
N MET A 13 -29.76 17.49 -22.57
CA MET A 13 -28.77 17.07 -23.60
C MET A 13 -29.17 17.46 -25.02
N SER A 14 -29.89 18.54 -25.20
CA SER A 14 -30.32 19.01 -26.53
C SER A 14 -29.63 20.31 -26.93
N ASN A 15 -28.35 20.29 -27.31
CA ASN A 15 -27.77 21.23 -28.25
C ASN A 15 -26.39 20.76 -28.72
N ASN A 16 -26.41 19.87 -29.70
CA ASN A 16 -25.20 19.39 -30.36
C ASN A 16 -24.93 20.30 -31.59
N VAL A 17 -24.16 21.36 -31.37
CA VAL A 17 -23.57 22.12 -32.50
C VAL A 17 -22.11 21.72 -32.59
N VAL A 18 -21.81 20.88 -33.58
CA VAL A 18 -20.44 20.48 -33.92
C VAL A 18 -19.86 21.54 -34.86
N PRO A 19 -18.79 22.27 -34.52
CA PRO A 19 -18.05 23.03 -35.51
C PRO A 19 -17.18 22.09 -36.34
N GLU A 20 -17.38 22.08 -37.66
CA GLU A 20 -16.44 21.47 -38.62
C GLU A 20 -15.07 22.17 -38.50
N CYS A 21 -14.09 21.43 -38.02
CA CYS A 21 -12.68 21.85 -38.02
C CYS A 21 -11.95 21.03 -39.08
N THR A 22 -11.86 21.58 -40.29
CA THR A 22 -10.94 21.12 -41.33
C THR A 22 -9.53 21.55 -40.97
N ALA A 23 -8.71 20.63 -40.43
CA ALA A 23 -7.27 20.81 -40.33
C ALA A 23 -6.54 19.48 -40.29
N SER A 24 -5.84 19.22 -41.38
CA SER A 24 -4.57 18.51 -41.56
C SER A 24 -4.25 17.38 -40.58
N ILE A 25 -4.25 16.16 -41.14
CA ILE A 25 -3.73 14.93 -40.54
C ILE A 25 -2.21 15.07 -40.34
N ALA A 26 -1.79 15.66 -39.23
CA ALA A 26 -0.49 15.39 -38.66
C ALA A 26 -0.68 14.24 -37.67
N GLN A 27 -0.19 13.05 -38.03
CA GLN A 27 -0.12 11.88 -37.16
C GLN A 27 0.61 12.26 -35.88
N ARG A 28 -0.13 12.65 -34.84
CA ARG A 28 0.39 12.62 -33.49
C ARG A 28 0.43 11.17 -33.05
N THR A 29 1.54 10.53 -33.36
CA THR A 29 1.95 9.30 -32.65
C THR A 29 1.91 9.64 -31.17
N CYS A 30 0.89 9.20 -30.46
CA CYS A 30 0.84 9.26 -29.02
C CYS A 30 1.88 8.25 -28.53
N ILE A 31 3.15 8.65 -28.56
CA ILE A 31 4.20 7.97 -27.84
C ILE A 31 3.79 8.17 -26.39
N ARG A 32 3.24 7.12 -25.79
CA ARG A 32 3.15 7.02 -24.34
C ARG A 32 4.60 7.07 -23.88
N GLU A 33 5.08 8.26 -23.54
CA GLU A 33 6.31 8.38 -22.80
C GLU A 33 6.14 7.49 -21.57
N VAL A 34 6.89 6.40 -21.56
CA VAL A 34 7.06 5.59 -20.33
C VAL A 34 7.78 6.54 -19.39
N ASN A 35 7.01 7.20 -18.54
CA ASN A 35 7.54 8.10 -17.53
C ASN A 35 8.63 7.33 -16.77
N PRO A 36 9.91 7.74 -16.84
CA PRO A 36 10.95 7.04 -16.10
C PRO A 36 10.49 6.99 -14.65
N MET A 37 10.48 5.79 -14.03
CA MET A 37 10.09 5.62 -12.63
C MET A 37 10.73 6.73 -11.82
N THR A 38 9.91 7.57 -11.18
CA THR A 38 10.42 8.63 -10.33
C THR A 38 11.38 8.04 -9.29
N PRO A 39 12.44 8.73 -8.89
CA PRO A 39 13.38 8.22 -7.89
C PRO A 39 12.69 7.67 -6.64
N ILE A 40 11.64 8.35 -6.15
CA ILE A 40 10.87 7.90 -4.98
C ILE A 40 10.12 6.59 -5.22
N THR A 41 9.58 6.36 -6.42
CA THR A 41 8.88 5.10 -6.77
C THR A 41 9.84 3.91 -6.72
N GLY A 42 11.07 4.08 -7.22
CA GLY A 42 12.12 3.06 -7.15
C GLY A 42 12.50 2.72 -5.71
N VAL A 43 12.72 3.73 -4.88
CA VAL A 43 13.04 3.57 -3.46
C VAL A 43 11.89 2.91 -2.71
N ALA A 44 10.65 3.35 -2.94
CA ALA A 44 9.46 2.75 -2.33
C ALA A 44 9.31 1.26 -2.66
N LYS A 45 9.57 0.87 -3.92
CA LYS A 45 9.50 -0.53 -4.35
C LYS A 45 10.55 -1.39 -3.67
N GLN A 46 11.79 -0.90 -3.56
CA GLN A 46 12.87 -1.61 -2.88
C GLN A 46 12.60 -1.75 -1.37
N PHE A 47 12.09 -0.69 -0.73
CA PHE A 47 11.65 -0.74 0.66
C PHE A 47 10.53 -1.77 0.86
N PHE A 48 9.49 -1.71 0.03
CA PHE A 48 8.35 -2.62 0.08
C PHE A 48 8.82 -4.08 0.02
N GLU A 49 9.65 -4.42 -0.96
CA GLU A 49 10.20 -5.76 -1.11
C GLU A 49 11.03 -6.20 0.11
N ALA A 50 11.91 -5.33 0.60
CA ALA A 50 12.75 -5.64 1.76
C ALA A 50 11.90 -5.86 3.03
N CYS A 51 10.86 -5.05 3.22
CA CYS A 51 9.96 -5.15 4.35
C CYS A 51 9.10 -6.42 4.30
N GLU A 52 8.44 -6.67 3.17
CA GLU A 52 7.54 -7.80 2.98
C GLU A 52 8.26 -9.17 2.98
N THR A 53 9.54 -9.19 2.64
CA THR A 53 10.36 -10.40 2.74
C THR A 53 11.04 -10.58 4.11
N GLY A 54 10.71 -9.75 5.09
CA GLY A 54 11.19 -9.89 6.48
C GLY A 54 12.67 -9.62 6.69
N LYS A 55 13.30 -8.77 5.86
CA LYS A 55 14.72 -8.39 6.02
C LYS A 55 14.97 -7.56 7.29
N GLY A 56 13.91 -7.08 7.96
CA GLY A 56 13.98 -6.27 9.16
C GLY A 56 14.57 -4.89 8.91
N TRP A 57 14.85 -4.15 9.99
CA TRP A 57 15.37 -2.79 9.87
C TRP A 57 16.69 -2.71 9.10
N GLU A 58 17.60 -3.65 9.31
CA GLU A 58 18.89 -3.67 8.61
C GLU A 58 18.74 -3.70 7.07
N GLY A 59 17.73 -4.41 6.57
CA GLY A 59 17.42 -4.46 5.14
C GLY A 59 16.61 -3.27 4.62
N CYS A 60 15.95 -2.52 5.52
CA CYS A 60 15.04 -1.43 5.17
C CYS A 60 15.64 -0.02 5.38
N LYS A 61 16.58 0.15 6.33
CA LYS A 61 17.09 1.45 6.77
C LYS A 61 17.69 2.31 5.66
N ALA A 62 18.25 1.69 4.62
CA ALA A 62 18.84 2.43 3.50
C ALA A 62 17.82 3.27 2.72
N TYR A 63 16.53 2.95 2.81
CA TYR A 63 15.44 3.62 2.11
C TYR A 63 14.72 4.65 2.97
N CYS A 64 15.02 4.71 4.26
CA CYS A 64 14.28 5.49 5.25
C CYS A 64 15.14 6.61 5.87
N LYS A 65 14.46 7.65 6.38
CA LYS A 65 15.10 8.58 7.34
C LYS A 65 15.39 7.84 8.65
N PRO A 66 16.45 8.20 9.38
CA PRO A 66 16.78 7.53 10.64
C PRO A 66 15.67 7.55 11.70
N ASN A 67 14.84 8.60 11.68
CA ASN A 67 13.70 8.82 12.57
C ASN A 67 12.36 8.64 11.87
N ALA A 68 12.30 7.84 10.80
CA ALA A 68 11.08 7.59 10.06
C ALA A 68 9.99 7.00 10.97
N THR A 69 8.80 7.63 10.92
CA THR A 69 7.67 7.26 11.76
C THR A 69 6.73 6.28 11.06
N PHE A 70 5.90 5.64 11.85
CA PHE A 70 4.91 4.66 11.38
C PHE A 70 3.56 4.90 12.05
N SER A 71 2.47 4.63 11.31
CA SER A 71 1.11 4.61 11.85
C SER A 71 0.27 3.48 11.25
N ALA A 72 -0.65 2.94 12.04
CA ALA A 72 -1.68 2.01 11.62
C ALA A 72 -2.87 2.08 12.58
N GLN A 73 -4.08 1.85 12.05
CA GLN A 73 -5.29 1.67 12.87
C GLN A 73 -5.60 0.17 12.99
N ALA A 74 -4.61 -0.59 13.45
CA ALA A 74 -4.69 -2.04 13.59
C ALA A 74 -4.18 -2.42 14.98
N GLU A 75 -4.99 -3.11 15.78
CA GLU A 75 -4.66 -3.45 17.17
C GLU A 75 -3.28 -4.11 17.33
N PRO A 76 -2.88 -5.10 16.51
CA PRO A 76 -1.55 -5.72 16.66
C PRO A 76 -0.37 -4.77 16.43
N LEU A 77 -0.64 -3.56 15.91
CA LEU A 77 0.34 -2.53 15.60
C LEU A 77 0.16 -1.26 16.42
N ALA A 78 -0.69 -1.29 17.46
CA ALA A 78 -1.04 -0.11 18.26
C ALA A 78 0.18 0.56 18.90
N ASP A 79 1.17 -0.20 19.31
CA ASP A 79 2.40 0.27 19.96
C ASP A 79 3.57 0.51 18.99
N VAL A 80 3.39 0.21 17.71
CA VAL A 80 4.40 0.42 16.66
C VAL A 80 4.33 1.87 16.18
N LYS A 81 5.37 2.66 16.41
CA LYS A 81 5.42 4.11 16.12
C LYS A 81 6.51 4.50 15.11
N THR A 82 7.47 3.63 14.86
CA THR A 82 8.58 3.88 13.94
C THR A 82 8.66 2.82 12.85
N LEU A 83 9.22 3.18 11.69
CA LEU A 83 9.46 2.22 10.61
C LEU A 83 10.44 1.12 11.02
N GLN A 84 11.38 1.43 11.91
CA GLN A 84 12.27 0.41 12.47
C GLN A 84 11.48 -0.66 13.21
N GLN A 85 10.62 -0.27 14.15
CA GLN A 85 9.78 -1.21 14.89
C GLN A 85 8.90 -2.03 13.95
N TYR A 86 8.33 -1.40 12.91
CA TYR A 86 7.49 -2.10 11.96
C TYR A 86 8.27 -3.12 11.10
N ALA A 87 9.44 -2.74 10.58
CA ALA A 87 10.29 -3.64 9.80
C ALA A 87 10.74 -4.86 10.62
N ASP A 88 11.06 -4.67 11.90
CA ASP A 88 11.45 -5.76 12.81
C ASP A 88 10.23 -6.61 13.22
N TRP A 89 9.05 -6.00 13.35
CA TRP A 89 7.78 -6.74 13.51
C TRP A 89 7.51 -7.66 12.32
N MET A 90 7.67 -7.16 11.08
CA MET A 90 7.54 -7.97 9.86
C MET A 90 8.55 -9.12 9.82
N LYS A 91 9.79 -8.88 10.24
CA LYS A 91 10.80 -9.95 10.39
C LYS A 91 10.36 -11.03 11.38
N GLY A 92 9.70 -10.64 12.47
CA GLY A 92 9.09 -11.57 13.42
C GLY A 92 7.94 -12.36 12.80
N LEU A 93 7.05 -11.68 12.07
CA LEU A 93 5.92 -12.30 11.38
C LEU A 93 6.36 -13.38 10.39
N MET A 94 7.45 -13.16 9.63
CA MET A 94 7.99 -14.14 8.70
C MET A 94 8.55 -15.39 9.37
N LYS A 95 8.87 -15.36 10.66
CA LYS A 95 9.22 -16.57 11.43
C LYS A 95 7.96 -17.36 11.82
N THR A 96 6.87 -16.66 12.08
CA THR A 96 5.57 -17.25 12.44
C THR A 96 4.84 -17.82 11.24
N LEU A 97 5.00 -17.16 10.08
CA LEU A 97 4.47 -17.59 8.77
C LEU A 97 5.65 -17.81 7.79
N PRO A 98 6.37 -18.95 7.85
CA PRO A 98 7.59 -19.16 7.07
C PRO A 98 7.38 -19.20 5.55
N ASP A 99 6.16 -19.50 5.08
CA ASP A 99 5.74 -19.45 3.68
C ASP A 99 5.14 -18.10 3.28
N GLY A 100 5.28 -17.11 4.16
CA GLY A 100 4.77 -15.75 3.96
C GLY A 100 5.26 -15.16 2.63
N ARG A 101 4.32 -14.64 1.86
CA ARG A 101 4.58 -13.99 0.58
C ARG A 101 3.56 -12.90 0.31
N TYR A 102 3.89 -12.03 -0.62
CA TYR A 102 2.99 -10.96 -1.03
C TYR A 102 2.73 -10.99 -2.54
N GLU A 103 1.59 -10.44 -2.92
CA GLU A 103 1.25 -10.12 -4.29
C GLU A 103 1.05 -8.60 -4.39
N LEU A 104 1.93 -7.91 -5.09
CA LEU A 104 1.76 -6.47 -5.35
C LEU A 104 0.72 -6.28 -6.45
N LYS A 105 -0.38 -5.61 -6.13
CA LYS A 105 -1.52 -5.41 -7.03
C LYS A 105 -1.52 -4.04 -7.71
N SER A 106 -1.09 -3.01 -6.99
CA SER A 106 -1.06 -1.64 -7.50
C SER A 106 0.06 -0.86 -6.83
N PHE A 107 0.65 0.04 -7.60
CA PHE A 107 1.69 0.95 -7.14
C PHE A 107 1.47 2.30 -7.79
N ALA A 108 1.13 3.32 -7.01
CA ALA A 108 0.77 4.64 -7.49
C ALA A 108 1.62 5.71 -6.82
N THR A 109 1.98 6.74 -7.57
CA THR A 109 2.76 7.89 -7.09
C THR A 109 1.89 9.14 -7.15
N ASP A 110 1.87 9.91 -6.08
CA ASP A 110 1.38 11.28 -6.03
C ASP A 110 2.61 12.20 -5.95
N GLU A 111 3.05 12.70 -7.10
CA GLU A 111 4.28 13.50 -7.21
C GLU A 111 4.16 14.85 -6.50
N ASP A 112 2.96 15.47 -6.52
CA ASP A 112 2.72 16.77 -5.88
C ASP A 112 2.86 16.70 -4.36
N ARG A 113 2.57 15.51 -3.78
CA ARG A 113 2.67 15.27 -2.33
C ARG A 113 3.89 14.44 -1.93
N THR A 114 4.77 14.13 -2.89
CA THR A 114 5.93 13.26 -2.62
C THR A 114 5.55 11.96 -1.92
N ASN A 115 4.49 11.31 -2.43
CA ASN A 115 3.85 10.15 -1.82
C ASN A 115 3.81 8.96 -2.78
N VAL A 116 3.96 7.76 -2.23
CA VAL A 116 3.79 6.51 -2.98
C VAL A 116 2.86 5.58 -2.21
N SER A 117 1.83 5.08 -2.89
CA SER A 117 0.90 4.10 -2.35
C SER A 117 1.11 2.73 -3.00
N ALA A 118 1.20 1.69 -2.18
CA ALA A 118 1.34 0.31 -2.62
C ALA A 118 0.19 -0.54 -2.05
N TYR A 119 -0.64 -1.09 -2.93
CA TYR A 119 -1.66 -2.06 -2.56
C TYR A 119 -1.13 -3.48 -2.79
N GLY A 120 -1.14 -4.28 -1.75
CA GLY A 120 -0.69 -5.66 -1.75
C GLY A 120 -1.66 -6.62 -1.08
N VAL A 121 -1.46 -7.90 -1.36
CA VAL A 121 -2.13 -9.02 -0.68
C VAL A 121 -1.06 -9.85 -0.02
N PHE A 122 -1.17 -10.06 1.28
CA PHE A 122 -0.28 -10.96 2.03
C PHE A 122 -0.92 -12.33 2.17
N LEU A 123 -0.13 -13.37 1.97
CA LEU A 123 -0.54 -14.77 2.12
C LEU A 123 0.50 -15.49 3.01
N GLY A 124 0.03 -16.41 3.83
CA GLY A 124 0.92 -17.22 4.66
C GLY A 124 0.17 -18.27 5.45
N THR A 125 0.91 -19.23 6.04
CA THR A 125 0.36 -20.30 6.88
C THR A 125 1.05 -20.24 8.24
N HIS A 126 0.27 -20.23 9.31
CA HIS A 126 0.80 -20.22 10.68
C HIS A 126 1.35 -21.59 11.07
N THR A 127 2.60 -21.84 10.70
CA THR A 127 3.33 -23.09 10.99
C THR A 127 4.57 -22.87 11.84
N GLY A 128 5.04 -21.62 11.96
CA GLY A 128 6.21 -21.26 12.77
C GLY A 128 5.83 -20.89 14.19
N GLN A 129 6.84 -20.82 15.06
CA GLN A 129 6.72 -20.37 16.46
C GLN A 129 6.79 -18.84 16.54
N GLY A 130 6.31 -18.26 17.64
CA GLY A 130 6.40 -16.83 17.93
C GLY A 130 5.11 -16.03 17.75
N GLY A 131 4.02 -16.69 17.42
CA GLY A 131 2.68 -16.09 17.42
C GLY A 131 2.07 -16.01 18.82
N PRO A 132 0.85 -15.48 18.97
CA PRO A 132 0.14 -15.37 20.25
C PRO A 132 -0.34 -16.74 20.79
N CYS A 133 -0.30 -17.77 19.96
CA CYS A 133 -0.64 -19.14 20.31
C CYS A 133 0.27 -20.12 19.54
N PRO A 134 0.30 -21.42 19.90
CA PRO A 134 1.01 -22.44 19.13
C PRO A 134 0.55 -22.49 17.67
N PRO A 135 1.39 -22.99 16.74
CA PRO A 135 1.07 -23.06 15.32
C PRO A 135 -0.31 -23.68 15.06
N THR A 136 -1.18 -22.94 14.39
CA THR A 136 -2.57 -23.37 14.11
C THR A 136 -2.71 -24.15 12.81
N GLY A 137 -1.73 -24.08 11.91
CA GLY A 137 -1.81 -24.60 10.54
C GLY A 137 -2.77 -23.84 9.64
N LYS A 138 -3.40 -22.77 10.13
CA LYS A 138 -4.37 -21.97 9.38
C LYS A 138 -3.66 -21.01 8.42
N LYS A 139 -4.37 -20.68 7.33
CA LYS A 139 -3.89 -19.77 6.27
C LYS A 139 -4.54 -18.41 6.42
N VAL A 140 -3.80 -17.39 6.04
CA VAL A 140 -4.28 -16.02 5.91
C VAL A 140 -4.14 -15.55 4.46
N ARG A 141 -5.14 -14.78 4.02
CA ARG A 141 -5.09 -13.96 2.81
C ARG A 141 -5.69 -12.60 3.14
N THR A 142 -4.84 -11.59 3.25
CA THR A 142 -5.29 -10.27 3.71
C THR A 142 -4.77 -9.16 2.80
N ASP A 143 -5.68 -8.24 2.48
CA ASP A 143 -5.38 -7.04 1.71
C ASP A 143 -4.82 -5.95 2.61
N TYR A 144 -3.88 -5.17 2.10
CA TYR A 144 -3.30 -4.04 2.81
C TYR A 144 -2.77 -2.97 1.87
N VAL A 145 -2.65 -1.76 2.38
CA VAL A 145 -2.06 -0.63 1.67
C VAL A 145 -0.97 -0.01 2.52
N TYR A 146 0.17 0.27 1.91
CA TYR A 146 1.19 1.18 2.44
C TYR A 146 1.05 2.53 1.75
N VAL A 147 1.00 3.59 2.53
CA VAL A 147 1.10 4.97 2.07
C VAL A 147 2.40 5.51 2.62
N MET A 148 3.37 5.77 1.73
CA MET A 148 4.74 6.16 2.07
C MET A 148 4.98 7.61 1.70
N ASP A 149 5.24 8.45 2.69
CA ASP A 149 5.60 9.86 2.51
C ASP A 149 7.11 10.01 2.46
N PHE A 150 7.57 10.81 1.50
CA PHE A 150 8.98 11.03 1.26
C PHE A 150 9.44 12.44 1.72
N ASP A 151 10.71 12.52 2.10
CA ASP A 151 11.47 13.74 2.24
C ASP A 151 12.76 13.55 1.44
N GLY A 152 12.81 14.20 0.28
CA GLY A 152 13.81 13.91 -0.75
C GLY A 152 13.63 12.49 -1.29
N ASP A 153 14.67 11.71 -1.24
CA ASP A 153 14.72 10.32 -1.71
C ASP A 153 14.49 9.27 -0.60
N LYS A 154 14.11 9.69 0.61
CA LYS A 154 13.94 8.81 1.79
C LYS A 154 12.53 8.85 2.33
N ILE A 155 12.03 7.69 2.75
CA ILE A 155 10.76 7.58 3.44
C ILE A 155 10.88 8.21 4.83
N ARG A 156 10.03 9.21 5.12
CA ARG A 156 9.96 9.90 6.42
C ARG A 156 8.82 9.36 7.30
N HIS A 157 7.75 8.86 6.66
CA HIS A 157 6.59 8.30 7.32
C HIS A 157 5.95 7.23 6.47
N MET A 158 5.36 6.23 7.10
CA MET A 158 4.49 5.28 6.42
C MET A 158 3.24 5.01 7.25
N THR A 159 2.09 5.04 6.58
CA THR A 159 0.82 4.56 7.14
C THR A 159 0.48 3.20 6.53
N LYS A 160 0.15 2.22 7.37
CA LYS A 160 -0.43 0.95 6.91
C LYS A 160 -1.95 0.95 7.15
N ILE A 161 -2.70 0.67 6.10
CA ILE A 161 -4.14 0.41 6.16
C ILE A 161 -4.34 -1.10 6.01
N TRP A 162 -4.95 -1.73 7.01
CA TRP A 162 -5.06 -3.18 7.08
C TRP A 162 -6.23 -3.63 7.95
N HIS A 163 -6.99 -4.60 7.49
CA HIS A 163 -8.07 -5.20 8.28
C HIS A 163 -7.53 -6.32 9.18
N SER A 164 -6.89 -5.93 10.28
CA SER A 164 -6.23 -6.88 11.20
C SER A 164 -7.19 -7.90 11.81
N GLY A 165 -8.40 -7.50 12.19
CA GLY A 165 -9.38 -8.40 12.81
C GLY A 165 -9.72 -9.60 11.94
N LEU A 166 -9.88 -9.42 10.62
CA LEU A 166 -10.09 -10.54 9.70
C LEU A 166 -8.86 -11.45 9.63
N ALA A 167 -7.68 -10.86 9.48
CA ALA A 167 -6.43 -11.61 9.40
C ALA A 167 -6.17 -12.44 10.67
N MET A 168 -6.40 -11.87 11.87
CA MET A 168 -6.26 -12.59 13.14
C MET A 168 -7.24 -13.77 13.23
N LYS A 169 -8.50 -13.57 12.82
CA LYS A 169 -9.51 -14.62 12.79
C LYS A 169 -9.15 -15.76 11.84
N GLU A 170 -8.67 -15.44 10.63
CA GLU A 170 -8.25 -16.45 9.65
C GLU A 170 -7.08 -17.29 10.19
N LEU A 171 -6.11 -16.66 10.86
CA LEU A 171 -4.98 -17.34 11.49
C LEU A 171 -5.37 -18.13 12.76
N GLY A 172 -6.58 -17.90 13.30
CA GLY A 172 -7.03 -18.50 14.56
C GLY A 172 -6.32 -17.91 15.78
N TRP A 173 -5.99 -16.62 15.72
CA TRP A 173 -5.35 -15.86 16.79
C TRP A 173 -6.37 -15.11 17.68
N THR A 174 -7.63 -15.14 17.27
CA THR A 174 -8.81 -14.62 18.02
C THR A 174 -9.95 -15.61 17.94
#